data_9ce4556cf19a79e88c237e02d8a16054
#
_entry.id   9ce4556cf19a79e88c237e02d8a16054
#
_cell.length_a   1.000
_cell.length_b   1.000
_cell.length_c   1.000
_cell.angle_alpha   90.00
_cell.angle_beta   90.00
_cell.angle_gamma   90.00
#
_symmetry.space_group_name_H-M   'P 1'
#
loop_
_entity.id
_entity.type
_entity.pdbx_description
1 polymer ?
#
loop_
_entity_poly.entity_id
_entity_poly.type
_entity_poly.pdbx_seq_one_letter_code
_entity_poly.pdbx_strand_id
1 'polypeptide(L)'
;MKEQFKTFLSQLSETNVTLDYFVDFEKVKGNVRKIALKLNQLNYLIGKDNLEEAINDLYDENPKVFEVLDILIAVRNKNAKTLDNTGKITLLKSYFTSPKGVLEYICETGLAEVFKNKEISNLVDYVFGIEVGLDTNARKNRGGDNMSKAVLLLFDREEIYYKKEVNSTLFLDIESLGVDVKRFDFVIKTKKKTYLIETNFYNTGGSKLNEVARAYSEVAPKINQYENYEFVWITDGQGWLSAKNKLEEAYNTIPSVYNLTTLSEFVERVKKEESIKF
;
A
#
# COMPACT_ATOMS: atom_id res chain seq x y z
N MET A 1 4.03 -22.48 -28.84
CA MET A 1 3.81 -21.06 -28.46
C MET A 1 2.34 -20.71 -28.21
N LYS A 2 1.43 -20.80 -29.18
CA LYS A 2 0.00 -20.43 -28.95
C LYS A 2 -0.67 -21.20 -27.81
N GLU A 3 -0.39 -22.48 -27.64
CA GLU A 3 -0.99 -23.30 -26.58
C GLU A 3 -0.40 -22.93 -25.20
N GLN A 4 0.90 -22.71 -25.10
CA GLN A 4 1.57 -22.28 -23.87
C GLN A 4 1.07 -20.91 -23.41
N PHE A 5 0.86 -19.97 -24.33
CA PHE A 5 0.31 -18.66 -23.99
C PHE A 5 -1.16 -18.75 -23.54
N LYS A 6 -1.98 -19.61 -24.14
CA LYS A 6 -3.36 -19.85 -23.66
C LYS A 6 -3.36 -20.43 -22.25
N THR A 7 -2.45 -21.37 -21.96
CA THR A 7 -2.30 -21.92 -20.60
C THR A 7 -1.88 -20.82 -19.64
N PHE A 8 -0.88 -19.99 -19.99
CA PHE A 8 -0.47 -18.84 -19.19
C PHE A 8 -1.66 -17.90 -18.88
N LEU A 9 -2.49 -17.55 -19.89
CA LEU A 9 -3.67 -16.72 -19.67
C LEU A 9 -4.72 -17.36 -18.78
N SER A 10 -4.92 -18.67 -18.87
CA SER A 10 -5.89 -19.38 -18.01
C SER A 10 -5.45 -19.49 -16.55
N GLN A 11 -4.19 -19.23 -16.27
CA GLN A 11 -3.58 -19.29 -14.94
C GLN A 11 -3.47 -17.93 -14.28
N LEU A 12 -3.92 -16.83 -14.95
CA LEU A 12 -3.88 -15.49 -14.36
C LEU A 12 -4.72 -15.42 -13.10
N SER A 13 -4.11 -14.96 -12.03
CA SER A 13 -4.71 -14.89 -10.69
C SER A 13 -5.73 -13.77 -10.60
N GLU A 14 -6.80 -14.00 -9.86
CA GLU A 14 -7.80 -12.97 -9.55
C GLU A 14 -7.29 -11.97 -8.52
N THR A 15 -6.34 -12.38 -7.67
CA THR A 15 -5.79 -11.54 -6.61
C THR A 15 -4.37 -11.98 -6.25
N ASN A 16 -3.60 -11.02 -5.76
CA ASN A 16 -2.28 -11.24 -5.15
C ASN A 16 -2.24 -10.76 -3.69
N VAL A 17 -3.40 -10.50 -3.08
CA VAL A 17 -3.46 -9.98 -1.71
C VAL A 17 -3.35 -11.11 -0.69
N THR A 18 -2.56 -10.87 0.35
CA THR A 18 -2.43 -11.69 1.55
C THR A 18 -3.24 -11.07 2.69
N LEU A 19 -3.45 -11.77 3.81
CA LEU A 19 -4.28 -11.27 4.91
C LEU A 19 -3.76 -9.97 5.54
N ASP A 20 -2.45 -9.74 5.54
CA ASP A 20 -1.81 -8.52 6.02
C ASP A 20 -2.10 -7.28 5.15
N TYR A 21 -2.60 -7.48 3.93
CA TYR A 21 -3.06 -6.39 3.08
C TYR A 21 -4.24 -5.64 3.70
N PHE A 22 -5.14 -6.33 4.41
CA PHE A 22 -6.42 -5.77 4.84
C PHE A 22 -6.29 -4.79 6.00
N VAL A 23 -5.30 -4.97 6.88
CA VAL A 23 -5.07 -4.11 8.04
C VAL A 23 -3.62 -4.17 8.52
N ASP A 24 -3.09 -3.02 8.93
CA ASP A 24 -1.80 -2.88 9.61
C ASP A 24 -2.06 -2.44 11.06
N PHE A 25 -2.24 -3.41 11.95
CA PHE A 25 -2.50 -3.14 13.36
C PHE A 25 -1.33 -2.46 14.08
N GLU A 26 -0.09 -2.66 13.66
CA GLU A 26 1.05 -1.96 14.28
C GLU A 26 0.99 -0.46 13.99
N LYS A 27 0.65 -0.08 12.76
CA LYS A 27 0.41 1.30 12.37
C LYS A 27 -0.80 1.90 13.08
N VAL A 28 -1.92 1.16 13.16
CA VAL A 28 -3.13 1.58 13.88
C VAL A 28 -2.80 1.85 15.36
N LYS A 29 -2.17 0.90 16.05
CA LYS A 29 -1.70 1.06 17.44
C LYS A 29 -0.79 2.28 17.61
N GLY A 30 0.17 2.45 16.68
CA GLY A 30 1.10 3.59 16.69
C GLY A 30 0.38 4.94 16.58
N ASN A 31 -0.67 5.04 15.75
CA ASN A 31 -1.47 6.26 15.62
C ASN A 31 -2.27 6.55 16.88
N VAL A 32 -3.00 5.56 17.39
CA VAL A 32 -3.82 5.71 18.60
C VAL A 32 -2.94 6.07 19.82
N ARG A 33 -1.79 5.41 19.99
CA ARG A 33 -0.86 5.67 21.11
C ARG A 33 -0.43 7.13 21.20
N LYS A 34 -0.26 7.82 20.07
CA LYS A 34 0.16 9.24 20.04
C LYS A 34 -0.85 10.17 20.69
N ILE A 35 -2.12 9.81 20.68
CA ILE A 35 -3.23 10.65 21.15
C ILE A 35 -4.02 10.03 22.32
N ALA A 36 -3.66 8.83 22.76
CA ALA A 36 -4.38 8.07 23.79
C ALA A 36 -4.59 8.86 25.10
N LEU A 37 -3.58 9.63 25.54
CA LEU A 37 -3.71 10.46 26.75
C LEU A 37 -4.81 11.52 26.60
N LYS A 38 -4.88 12.18 25.45
CA LYS A 38 -5.93 13.17 25.16
C LYS A 38 -7.31 12.51 25.08
N LEU A 39 -7.41 11.35 24.44
CA LEU A 39 -8.66 10.58 24.35
C LEU A 39 -9.14 10.12 25.74
N ASN A 40 -8.22 9.68 26.59
CA ASN A 40 -8.56 9.30 27.97
C ASN A 40 -9.11 10.48 28.79
N GLN A 41 -8.55 11.68 28.61
CA GLN A 41 -9.08 12.90 29.25
C GLN A 41 -10.45 13.28 28.66
N LEU A 42 -10.64 13.17 27.34
CA LEU A 42 -11.93 13.42 26.68
C LEU A 42 -13.02 12.41 27.09
N ASN A 43 -12.69 11.24 27.61
CA ASN A 43 -13.68 10.32 28.18
C ASN A 43 -14.47 10.97 29.35
N TYR A 44 -13.95 12.03 29.97
CA TYR A 44 -14.65 12.80 30.97
C TYR A 44 -15.99 13.37 30.49
N LEU A 45 -16.11 13.63 29.18
CA LEU A 45 -17.34 14.17 28.55
C LEU A 45 -18.44 13.11 28.39
N ILE A 46 -18.10 11.82 28.45
CA ILE A 46 -19.06 10.74 28.22
C ILE A 46 -20.05 10.62 29.36
N GLY A 47 -21.34 10.67 29.04
CA GLY A 47 -22.44 10.55 30.00
C GLY A 47 -22.62 11.77 30.90
N LYS A 48 -22.08 12.93 30.54
CA LYS A 48 -22.37 14.18 31.26
C LYS A 48 -23.72 14.75 30.83
N ASP A 49 -24.54 15.12 31.78
CA ASP A 49 -25.83 15.79 31.52
C ASP A 49 -25.63 17.23 31.06
N ASN A 50 -24.64 17.93 31.63
CA ASN A 50 -24.24 19.28 31.26
C ASN A 50 -22.88 19.26 30.58
N LEU A 51 -22.91 19.14 29.23
CA LEU A 51 -21.71 19.13 28.42
C LEU A 51 -20.95 20.46 28.40
N GLU A 52 -21.67 21.60 28.52
CA GLU A 52 -21.05 22.91 28.56
C GLU A 52 -20.15 23.07 29.76
N GLU A 53 -20.65 22.71 30.96
CA GLU A 53 -19.88 22.73 32.23
C GLU A 53 -18.66 21.77 32.11
N ALA A 54 -18.89 20.56 31.67
CA ALA A 54 -17.83 19.56 31.54
C ALA A 54 -16.74 19.96 30.52
N ILE A 55 -17.11 20.68 29.43
CA ILE A 55 -16.15 21.22 28.46
C ILE A 55 -15.34 22.36 29.11
N ASN A 56 -15.99 23.26 29.87
CA ASN A 56 -15.28 24.34 30.56
C ASN A 56 -14.27 23.77 31.57
N ASP A 57 -14.69 22.83 32.43
CA ASP A 57 -13.81 22.18 33.40
C ASP A 57 -12.56 21.56 32.70
N LEU A 58 -12.80 20.80 31.66
CA LEU A 58 -11.72 20.12 30.94
C LEU A 58 -10.84 21.10 30.13
N TYR A 59 -11.42 22.20 29.67
CA TYR A 59 -10.67 23.24 28.96
C TYR A 59 -9.75 24.04 29.88
N ASP A 60 -10.22 24.32 31.09
CA ASP A 60 -9.44 25.01 32.13
C ASP A 60 -8.27 24.12 32.61
N GLU A 61 -8.50 22.80 32.72
CA GLU A 61 -7.46 21.84 33.12
C GLU A 61 -6.44 21.62 31.98
N ASN A 62 -6.91 21.34 30.76
CA ASN A 62 -6.01 21.03 29.62
C ASN A 62 -6.67 21.30 28.25
N PRO A 63 -6.60 22.52 27.71
CA PRO A 63 -7.24 22.88 26.44
C PRO A 63 -6.71 22.04 25.25
N LYS A 64 -5.48 21.48 25.35
CA LYS A 64 -4.86 20.70 24.27
C LYS A 64 -5.54 19.36 24.02
N VAL A 65 -6.40 18.88 24.91
CA VAL A 65 -7.14 17.64 24.67
C VAL A 65 -8.09 17.73 23.49
N PHE A 66 -8.62 18.92 23.25
CA PHE A 66 -9.57 19.16 22.16
C PHE A 66 -8.94 19.17 20.77
N GLU A 67 -7.60 19.25 20.64
CA GLU A 67 -6.89 19.21 19.35
C GLU A 67 -7.07 17.90 18.57
N VAL A 68 -7.68 16.88 19.18
CA VAL A 68 -7.90 15.55 18.56
C VAL A 68 -9.37 15.23 18.35
N LEU A 69 -10.28 16.22 18.47
CA LEU A 69 -11.71 16.00 18.27
C LEU A 69 -12.05 15.63 16.82
N ASP A 70 -11.27 16.09 15.86
CA ASP A 70 -11.47 15.80 14.45
C ASP A 70 -11.42 14.31 14.13
N ILE A 71 -10.59 13.54 14.84
CA ILE A 71 -10.52 12.09 14.63
C ILE A 71 -11.80 11.37 15.02
N LEU A 72 -12.60 11.91 15.97
CA LEU A 72 -13.84 11.29 16.41
C LEU A 72 -14.90 11.23 15.28
N ILE A 73 -14.76 12.05 14.26
CA ILE A 73 -15.58 12.01 13.05
C ILE A 73 -14.75 11.56 11.83
N ALA A 74 -13.70 10.80 12.05
CA ALA A 74 -12.82 10.23 11.03
C ALA A 74 -12.11 11.26 10.12
N VAL A 75 -11.90 12.49 10.59
CA VAL A 75 -11.16 13.53 9.86
C VAL A 75 -9.71 13.57 10.33
N ARG A 76 -8.76 13.46 9.38
CA ARG A 76 -7.32 13.58 9.63
C ARG A 76 -6.70 14.85 9.04
N ASN A 77 -7.45 15.56 8.21
CA ASN A 77 -6.95 16.75 7.54
C ASN A 77 -7.00 17.96 8.47
N LYS A 78 -5.86 18.30 9.06
CA LYS A 78 -5.73 19.46 9.96
C LYS A 78 -6.11 20.82 9.31
N ASN A 79 -6.17 20.88 7.99
CA ASN A 79 -6.57 22.07 7.23
C ASN A 79 -7.97 21.91 6.61
N ALA A 80 -8.77 20.94 7.11
CA ALA A 80 -10.16 20.80 6.69
C ALA A 80 -10.90 22.12 6.91
N LYS A 81 -11.71 22.52 5.92
CA LYS A 81 -12.53 23.72 5.94
C LYS A 81 -13.99 23.34 6.02
N THR A 82 -14.75 24.16 6.72
CA THR A 82 -16.20 24.07 6.80
C THR A 82 -16.84 25.46 6.63
N LEU A 83 -18.12 25.53 6.45
CA LEU A 83 -18.89 26.75 6.59
C LEU A 83 -19.35 26.86 8.05
N ASP A 84 -19.16 28.03 8.65
CA ASP A 84 -19.76 28.33 9.94
C ASP A 84 -21.27 28.68 9.81
N ASN A 85 -21.94 28.89 10.90
CA ASN A 85 -23.36 29.23 10.94
C ASN A 85 -23.73 30.56 10.26
N THR A 86 -22.73 31.38 9.88
CA THR A 86 -22.91 32.63 9.09
C THR A 86 -22.63 32.41 7.59
N GLY A 87 -22.25 31.21 7.19
CA GLY A 87 -21.87 30.85 5.82
C GLY A 87 -20.44 31.25 5.43
N LYS A 88 -19.61 31.62 6.41
CA LYS A 88 -18.19 31.96 6.18
C LYS A 88 -17.32 30.71 6.25
N ILE A 89 -16.35 30.63 5.33
CA ILE A 89 -15.37 29.52 5.33
C ILE A 89 -14.43 29.68 6.54
N THR A 90 -14.36 28.66 7.37
CA THR A 90 -13.47 28.59 8.52
C THR A 90 -12.70 27.25 8.54
N LEU A 91 -11.63 27.20 9.32
CA LEU A 91 -10.86 25.95 9.52
C LEU A 91 -11.53 25.13 10.64
N LEU A 92 -11.65 23.81 10.44
CA LEU A 92 -12.21 22.92 11.43
C LEU A 92 -11.51 23.06 12.80
N LYS A 93 -10.19 23.17 12.82
CA LYS A 93 -9.40 23.34 14.04
C LYS A 93 -9.69 24.64 14.82
N SER A 94 -10.30 25.66 14.19
CA SER A 94 -10.62 26.89 14.90
C SER A 94 -11.72 26.71 15.96
N TYR A 95 -12.57 25.69 15.80
CA TYR A 95 -13.55 25.32 16.83
C TYR A 95 -12.91 24.84 18.13
N PHE A 96 -11.68 24.32 18.09
CA PHE A 96 -11.00 23.74 19.24
C PHE A 96 -10.23 24.76 20.08
N THR A 97 -10.31 26.04 19.72
CA THR A 97 -9.55 27.12 20.39
C THR A 97 -10.33 27.85 21.50
N SER A 98 -11.57 27.46 21.75
CA SER A 98 -12.38 28.00 22.83
C SER A 98 -13.42 26.97 23.30
N PRO A 99 -13.88 27.01 24.58
CA PRO A 99 -14.95 26.15 25.06
C PRO A 99 -16.23 26.25 24.24
N LYS A 100 -16.62 27.47 23.85
CA LYS A 100 -17.80 27.70 22.98
C LYS A 100 -17.66 27.03 21.63
N GLY A 101 -16.49 27.14 21.00
CA GLY A 101 -16.23 26.48 19.72
C GLY A 101 -16.25 24.95 19.83
N VAL A 102 -15.68 24.40 20.90
CA VAL A 102 -15.73 22.97 21.19
C VAL A 102 -17.17 22.50 21.37
N LEU A 103 -17.99 23.23 22.13
CA LEU A 103 -19.41 22.89 22.32
C LEU A 103 -20.17 22.92 20.99
N GLU A 104 -19.98 23.98 20.20
CA GLU A 104 -20.58 24.11 18.86
C GLU A 104 -20.20 22.91 17.99
N TYR A 105 -18.90 22.57 17.93
CA TYR A 105 -18.42 21.41 17.16
C TYR A 105 -19.06 20.10 17.60
N ILE A 106 -19.10 19.82 18.89
CA ILE A 106 -19.67 18.59 19.46
C ILE A 106 -21.17 18.49 19.17
N CYS A 107 -21.90 19.62 19.26
CA CYS A 107 -23.33 19.67 18.96
C CYS A 107 -23.60 19.50 17.45
N GLU A 108 -22.96 20.29 16.60
CA GLU A 108 -23.20 20.30 15.16
C GLU A 108 -22.78 18.99 14.48
N THR A 109 -21.78 18.28 15.03
CA THR A 109 -21.38 16.95 14.52
C THR A 109 -22.24 15.79 15.06
N GLY A 110 -23.14 16.06 16.00
CA GLY A 110 -23.96 15.03 16.66
C GLY A 110 -23.26 14.25 17.76
N LEU A 111 -21.98 14.53 18.05
CA LEU A 111 -21.23 13.87 19.12
C LEU A 111 -21.86 14.10 20.51
N ALA A 112 -22.59 15.20 20.70
CA ALA A 112 -23.29 15.51 21.95
C ALA A 112 -24.25 14.39 22.36
N GLU A 113 -25.09 13.92 21.41
CA GLU A 113 -26.04 12.84 21.67
C GLU A 113 -25.31 11.51 21.90
N VAL A 114 -24.27 11.22 21.14
CA VAL A 114 -23.45 10.02 21.28
C VAL A 114 -22.81 9.95 22.67
N PHE A 115 -22.31 11.07 23.19
CA PHE A 115 -21.72 11.13 24.54
C PHE A 115 -22.79 11.02 25.64
N LYS A 116 -23.89 11.75 25.48
CA LYS A 116 -24.99 11.74 26.48
C LYS A 116 -25.60 10.36 26.61
N ASN A 117 -25.88 9.69 25.52
CA ASN A 117 -26.51 8.37 25.50
C ASN A 117 -25.52 7.23 25.81
N LYS A 118 -24.24 7.53 26.01
CA LYS A 118 -23.17 6.55 26.26
C LYS A 118 -23.08 5.47 25.18
N GLU A 119 -23.36 5.85 23.92
CA GLU A 119 -23.20 4.94 22.77
C GLU A 119 -21.73 4.56 22.57
N ILE A 120 -20.82 5.39 23.04
CA ILE A 120 -19.38 5.15 23.16
C ILE A 120 -19.01 5.17 24.63
N SER A 121 -18.32 4.14 25.09
CA SER A 121 -17.86 4.05 26.50
C SER A 121 -16.38 4.39 26.68
N ASN A 122 -15.58 4.31 25.61
CA ASN A 122 -14.14 4.57 25.64
C ASN A 122 -13.69 5.13 24.29
N LEU A 123 -13.18 6.35 24.28
CA LEU A 123 -12.73 7.03 23.07
C LEU A 123 -11.43 6.43 22.48
N VAL A 124 -10.61 5.77 23.29
CA VAL A 124 -9.40 5.09 22.79
C VAL A 124 -9.81 3.91 21.91
N ASP A 125 -10.76 3.07 22.38
CA ASP A 125 -11.26 1.92 21.63
C ASP A 125 -12.06 2.35 20.39
N TYR A 126 -12.87 3.42 20.54
CA TYR A 126 -13.60 4.01 19.43
C TYR A 126 -12.66 4.50 18.31
N VAL A 127 -11.62 5.25 18.68
CA VAL A 127 -10.65 5.77 17.72
C VAL A 127 -9.80 4.63 17.13
N PHE A 128 -9.55 3.55 17.90
CA PHE A 128 -8.92 2.37 17.34
C PHE A 128 -9.74 1.80 16.17
N GLY A 129 -11.04 1.68 16.32
CA GLY A 129 -11.95 1.25 15.23
C GLY A 129 -11.94 2.22 14.03
N ILE A 130 -11.97 3.53 14.30
CA ILE A 130 -11.86 4.57 13.25
C ILE A 130 -10.54 4.43 12.47
N GLU A 131 -9.42 4.26 13.18
CA GLU A 131 -8.11 4.12 12.57
C GLU A 131 -8.03 2.90 11.65
N VAL A 132 -8.66 1.77 12.03
CA VAL A 132 -8.81 0.59 11.16
C VAL A 132 -9.58 0.95 9.90
N GLY A 133 -10.70 1.67 10.02
CA GLY A 133 -11.51 2.13 8.88
C GLY A 133 -10.74 3.08 7.95
N LEU A 134 -10.02 4.04 8.53
CA LEU A 134 -9.21 5.02 7.78
C LEU A 134 -7.97 4.40 7.11
N ASP A 135 -7.52 3.22 7.55
CA ASP A 135 -6.42 2.49 6.93
C ASP A 135 -6.80 1.93 5.54
N THR A 136 -8.06 2.00 5.16
CA THR A 136 -8.56 1.59 3.83
C THR A 136 -7.84 2.32 2.68
N ASN A 137 -7.49 3.60 2.85
CA ASN A 137 -6.70 4.34 1.85
C ASN A 137 -5.25 3.84 1.76
N ALA A 138 -4.69 3.35 2.86
CA ALA A 138 -3.36 2.74 2.87
C ALA A 138 -3.32 1.39 2.15
N ARG A 139 -4.46 0.68 2.05
CA ARG A 139 -4.57 -0.56 1.26
C ARG A 139 -4.22 -0.36 -0.22
N LYS A 140 -4.61 0.78 -0.81
CA LYS A 140 -4.26 1.08 -2.22
C LYS A 140 -2.73 1.16 -2.42
N ASN A 141 -2.01 1.71 -1.45
CA ASN A 141 -0.55 1.80 -1.51
C ASN A 141 0.09 0.42 -1.26
N ARG A 142 -0.45 -0.38 -0.34
CA ARG A 142 0.00 -1.76 -0.10
C ARG A 142 -0.25 -2.67 -1.32
N GLY A 143 -1.27 -2.36 -2.15
CA GLY A 143 -1.57 -3.11 -3.38
C GLY A 143 -0.41 -3.14 -4.38
N GLY A 144 0.38 -2.06 -4.48
CA GLY A 144 1.58 -2.01 -5.32
C GLY A 144 2.68 -2.98 -4.88
N ASP A 145 2.81 -3.19 -3.56
CA ASP A 145 3.86 -4.03 -2.98
C ASP A 145 3.48 -5.52 -2.90
N ASN A 146 2.20 -5.85 -3.11
CA ASN A 146 1.72 -7.22 -2.90
C ASN A 146 2.32 -8.24 -3.87
N MET A 147 2.55 -7.85 -5.14
CA MET A 147 3.20 -8.76 -6.10
C MET A 147 4.62 -9.08 -5.64
N SER A 148 5.38 -8.07 -5.28
CA SER A 148 6.73 -8.24 -4.74
C SER A 148 6.72 -9.11 -3.47
N LYS A 149 5.76 -8.92 -2.56
CA LYS A 149 5.62 -9.77 -1.37
C LYS A 149 5.31 -11.22 -1.70
N ALA A 150 4.40 -11.48 -2.64
CA ALA A 150 4.06 -12.84 -3.07
C ALA A 150 5.28 -13.57 -3.65
N VAL A 151 6.07 -12.87 -4.48
CA VAL A 151 7.33 -13.38 -5.04
C VAL A 151 8.34 -13.66 -3.92
N LEU A 152 8.48 -12.74 -2.97
CA LEU A 152 9.41 -12.87 -1.83
C LEU A 152 9.09 -14.07 -0.94
N LEU A 153 7.80 -14.28 -0.62
CA LEU A 153 7.38 -15.43 0.18
C LEU A 153 7.84 -16.76 -0.44
N LEU A 154 7.84 -16.83 -1.78
CA LEU A 154 8.34 -18.03 -2.46
C LEU A 154 9.87 -18.09 -2.43
N PHE A 155 10.57 -17.00 -2.71
CA PHE A 155 12.03 -16.95 -2.67
C PHE A 155 12.59 -17.29 -1.28
N ASP A 156 11.99 -16.71 -0.22
CA ASP A 156 12.39 -16.95 1.17
C ASP A 156 12.12 -18.41 1.58
N ARG A 157 10.94 -18.96 1.22
CA ARG A 157 10.60 -20.37 1.51
C ARG A 157 11.55 -21.37 0.86
N GLU A 158 12.00 -21.04 -0.36
CA GLU A 158 12.88 -21.89 -1.14
C GLU A 158 14.37 -21.54 -0.97
N GLU A 159 14.68 -20.68 0.01
CA GLU A 159 16.05 -20.27 0.39
C GLU A 159 16.86 -19.66 -0.77
N ILE A 160 16.19 -18.92 -1.67
CA ILE A 160 16.84 -18.23 -2.78
C ILE A 160 17.47 -16.93 -2.29
N TYR A 161 18.75 -16.72 -2.58
CA TYR A 161 19.44 -15.45 -2.31
C TYR A 161 19.09 -14.41 -3.38
N TYR A 162 18.63 -13.23 -2.95
CA TYR A 162 18.27 -12.12 -3.83
C TYR A 162 18.65 -10.76 -3.24
N LYS A 163 18.72 -9.74 -4.08
CA LYS A 163 18.70 -8.32 -3.68
C LYS A 163 17.46 -7.64 -4.23
N LYS A 164 16.93 -6.67 -3.47
CA LYS A 164 15.79 -5.83 -3.87
C LYS A 164 16.25 -4.50 -4.43
N GLU A 165 15.43 -3.95 -5.34
CA GLU A 165 15.54 -2.57 -5.82
C GLU A 165 16.96 -2.19 -6.27
N VAL A 166 17.53 -2.99 -7.15
CA VAL A 166 18.92 -2.86 -7.60
C VAL A 166 19.00 -1.98 -8.84
N ASN A 167 19.80 -0.92 -8.78
CA ASN A 167 20.00 -0.04 -9.92
C ASN A 167 20.86 -0.68 -11.04
N SER A 168 20.50 -0.42 -12.29
CA SER A 168 21.25 -0.88 -13.49
C SER A 168 22.70 -0.41 -13.52
N THR A 169 23.00 0.68 -12.84
CA THR A 169 24.40 1.20 -12.72
C THR A 169 25.36 0.25 -12.02
N LEU A 170 24.88 -0.80 -11.34
CA LEU A 170 25.72 -1.86 -10.77
C LEU A 170 26.16 -2.90 -11.81
N PHE A 171 25.62 -2.86 -13.02
CA PHE A 171 25.89 -3.80 -14.10
C PHE A 171 26.57 -3.06 -15.25
N LEU A 172 27.80 -2.58 -15.01
CA LEU A 172 28.56 -1.75 -15.93
C LEU A 172 28.90 -2.45 -17.26
N ASP A 173 28.87 -3.75 -17.26
CA ASP A 173 29.08 -4.62 -18.43
C ASP A 173 27.85 -4.74 -19.34
N ILE A 174 26.67 -4.22 -18.93
CA ILE A 174 25.47 -4.15 -19.77
C ILE A 174 25.39 -2.76 -20.43
N GLU A 175 26.25 -2.48 -21.39
CA GLU A 175 26.32 -1.17 -22.07
C GLU A 175 25.02 -0.81 -22.81
N SER A 176 24.26 -1.82 -23.25
CA SER A 176 23.01 -1.65 -24.02
C SER A 176 21.85 -1.04 -23.23
N LEU A 177 21.93 -0.94 -21.88
CA LEU A 177 20.93 -0.26 -21.07
C LEU A 177 21.03 1.27 -21.15
N GLY A 178 22.18 1.79 -21.65
CA GLY A 178 22.40 3.22 -21.83
C GLY A 178 22.65 3.94 -20.50
N VAL A 179 22.45 5.28 -20.54
CA VAL A 179 22.69 6.16 -19.38
C VAL A 179 21.51 6.30 -18.44
N ASP A 180 20.34 5.86 -18.85
CA ASP A 180 19.13 5.94 -18.03
C ASP A 180 19.17 4.90 -16.92
N VAL A 181 19.12 5.38 -15.67
CA VAL A 181 19.12 4.50 -14.50
C VAL A 181 17.80 3.76 -14.43
N LYS A 182 17.84 2.44 -14.64
CA LYS A 182 16.74 1.53 -14.40
C LYS A 182 16.94 0.84 -13.05
N ARG A 183 15.85 0.65 -12.30
CA ARG A 183 15.85 -0.08 -11.03
C ARG A 183 15.04 -1.36 -11.19
N PHE A 184 15.70 -2.50 -10.99
CA PHE A 184 15.06 -3.82 -11.03
C PHE A 184 14.49 -4.15 -9.66
N ASP A 185 13.27 -4.71 -9.63
CA ASP A 185 12.60 -5.09 -8.38
C ASP A 185 13.41 -6.12 -7.60
N PHE A 186 13.96 -7.11 -8.31
CA PHE A 186 14.84 -8.12 -7.73
C PHE A 186 16.01 -8.44 -8.64
N VAL A 187 17.11 -8.86 -8.02
CA VAL A 187 18.25 -9.45 -8.69
C VAL A 187 18.64 -10.75 -7.98
N ILE A 188 18.81 -11.82 -8.74
CA ILE A 188 19.32 -13.10 -8.26
C ILE A 188 20.60 -13.41 -9.02
N LYS A 189 21.67 -13.75 -8.29
CA LYS A 189 22.90 -14.32 -8.86
C LYS A 189 22.92 -15.83 -8.64
N THR A 190 23.27 -16.55 -9.69
CA THR A 190 23.58 -17.98 -9.62
C THR A 190 25.02 -18.21 -10.05
N LYS A 191 25.49 -19.46 -9.94
CA LYS A 191 26.81 -19.83 -10.50
C LYS A 191 26.88 -19.66 -12.03
N LYS A 192 25.73 -19.58 -12.71
CA LYS A 192 25.67 -19.49 -14.17
C LYS A 192 25.33 -18.09 -14.66
N LYS A 193 24.32 -17.46 -14.06
CA LYS A 193 23.75 -16.20 -14.56
C LYS A 193 23.34 -15.25 -13.47
N THR A 194 23.16 -13.99 -13.85
CA THR A 194 22.47 -12.96 -13.05
C THR A 194 21.10 -12.71 -13.67
N TYR A 195 20.05 -12.89 -12.89
CA TYR A 195 18.66 -12.64 -13.28
C TYR A 195 18.24 -11.24 -12.83
N LEU A 196 17.81 -10.41 -13.79
CA LEU A 196 17.29 -9.06 -13.57
C LEU A 196 15.75 -9.13 -13.67
N ILE A 197 15.05 -8.95 -12.55
CA ILE A 197 13.65 -9.32 -12.40
C ILE A 197 12.79 -8.09 -12.19
N GLU A 198 11.71 -8.02 -12.97
CA GLU A 198 10.63 -7.05 -12.81
C GLU A 198 9.33 -7.77 -12.45
N THR A 199 8.54 -7.15 -11.57
CA THR A 199 7.29 -7.73 -11.08
C THR A 199 6.13 -6.76 -11.24
N ASN A 200 4.95 -7.23 -11.64
CA ASN A 200 3.74 -6.43 -11.62
C ASN A 200 2.48 -7.28 -11.58
N PHE A 201 1.42 -6.68 -11.04
CA PHE A 201 0.10 -7.30 -10.96
C PHE A 201 -0.96 -6.29 -11.40
N TYR A 202 -1.85 -6.71 -12.29
CA TYR A 202 -2.90 -5.86 -12.81
C TYR A 202 -4.28 -6.48 -12.57
N ASN A 203 -5.03 -5.95 -11.60
CA ASN A 203 -6.42 -6.36 -11.34
C ASN A 203 -7.38 -5.90 -12.45
N THR A 204 -7.11 -4.72 -13.02
CA THR A 204 -7.97 -4.07 -14.02
C THR A 204 -7.19 -3.68 -15.25
N GLY A 205 -7.88 -3.59 -16.38
CA GLY A 205 -7.30 -3.11 -17.64
C GLY A 205 -6.94 -1.62 -17.61
N GLY A 206 -6.14 -1.18 -18.57
CA GLY A 206 -5.75 0.21 -18.77
C GLY A 206 -4.56 0.37 -19.72
N SER A 207 -4.28 1.60 -20.15
CA SER A 207 -3.18 1.92 -21.09
C SER A 207 -1.80 1.51 -20.58
N LYS A 208 -1.61 1.57 -19.27
CA LYS A 208 -0.35 1.22 -18.59
C LYS A 208 0.12 -0.22 -18.92
N LEU A 209 -0.80 -1.17 -19.11
CA LEU A 209 -0.44 -2.54 -19.47
C LEU A 209 0.29 -2.61 -20.83
N ASN A 210 -0.22 -1.87 -21.80
CA ASN A 210 0.39 -1.82 -23.13
C ASN A 210 1.78 -1.17 -23.09
N GLU A 211 1.94 -0.12 -22.27
CA GLU A 211 3.21 0.57 -22.08
C GLU A 211 4.25 -0.34 -21.45
N VAL A 212 3.88 -1.07 -20.40
CA VAL A 212 4.77 -2.00 -19.70
C VAL A 212 5.17 -3.17 -20.59
N ALA A 213 4.22 -3.81 -21.30
CA ALA A 213 4.51 -4.89 -22.22
C ALA A 213 5.50 -4.46 -23.30
N ARG A 214 5.30 -3.26 -23.88
CA ARG A 214 6.23 -2.69 -24.86
C ARG A 214 7.61 -2.42 -24.25
N ALA A 215 7.67 -1.72 -23.11
CA ALA A 215 8.93 -1.37 -22.46
C ALA A 215 9.78 -2.60 -22.14
N TYR A 216 9.15 -3.68 -21.65
CA TYR A 216 9.89 -4.90 -21.33
C TYR A 216 10.27 -5.71 -22.57
N SER A 217 9.47 -5.67 -23.64
CA SER A 217 9.85 -6.24 -24.95
C SER A 217 11.07 -5.55 -25.57
N GLU A 218 11.27 -4.25 -25.26
CA GLU A 218 12.45 -3.50 -25.73
C GLU A 218 13.68 -3.74 -24.84
N VAL A 219 13.49 -3.94 -23.52
CA VAL A 219 14.58 -4.12 -22.56
C VAL A 219 15.12 -5.54 -22.53
N ALA A 220 14.25 -6.55 -22.61
CA ALA A 220 14.66 -7.94 -22.49
C ALA A 220 15.73 -8.35 -23.54
N PRO A 221 15.62 -8.04 -24.84
CA PRO A 221 16.67 -8.35 -25.80
C PRO A 221 18.00 -7.64 -25.50
N LYS A 222 17.95 -6.42 -24.99
CA LYS A 222 19.15 -5.66 -24.61
C LYS A 222 19.94 -6.31 -23.47
N ILE A 223 19.25 -6.95 -22.53
CA ILE A 223 19.87 -7.68 -21.43
C ILE A 223 20.30 -9.08 -21.89
N ASN A 224 19.41 -9.79 -22.58
CA ASN A 224 19.59 -11.20 -22.94
C ASN A 224 20.66 -11.45 -24.02
N GLN A 225 21.17 -10.40 -24.71
CA GLN A 225 22.32 -10.54 -25.59
C GLN A 225 23.63 -10.85 -24.84
N TYR A 226 23.67 -10.62 -23.51
CA TYR A 226 24.82 -10.95 -22.66
C TYR A 226 24.58 -12.31 -22.00
N GLU A 227 25.43 -13.29 -22.26
CA GLU A 227 25.28 -14.69 -21.80
C GLU A 227 25.13 -14.82 -20.28
N ASN A 228 25.79 -13.92 -19.53
CA ASN A 228 25.80 -13.91 -18.08
C ASN A 228 24.56 -13.26 -17.46
N TYR A 229 23.62 -12.72 -18.25
CA TYR A 229 22.44 -12.01 -17.79
C TYR A 229 21.18 -12.56 -18.42
N GLU A 230 20.09 -12.47 -17.68
CA GLU A 230 18.76 -12.79 -18.20
C GLU A 230 17.71 -11.86 -17.56
N PHE A 231 16.90 -11.27 -18.44
CA PHE A 231 15.72 -10.51 -17.98
C PHE A 231 14.57 -11.47 -17.71
N VAL A 232 13.97 -11.34 -16.51
CA VAL A 232 12.82 -12.14 -16.07
C VAL A 232 11.66 -11.21 -15.76
N TRP A 233 10.52 -11.51 -16.33
CA TRP A 233 9.30 -10.78 -16.06
C TRP A 233 8.30 -11.67 -15.33
N ILE A 234 7.96 -11.30 -14.10
CA ILE A 234 6.95 -11.96 -13.27
C ILE A 234 5.71 -11.08 -13.28
N THR A 235 4.69 -11.47 -14.04
CA THR A 235 3.47 -10.67 -14.20
C THR A 235 2.23 -11.52 -14.05
N ASP A 236 1.19 -10.95 -13.41
CA ASP A 236 -0.05 -11.67 -13.18
C ASP A 236 -1.24 -10.69 -13.10
N GLY A 237 -2.44 -11.23 -12.94
CA GLY A 237 -3.68 -10.50 -12.75
C GLY A 237 -4.57 -10.46 -13.99
N GLN A 238 -5.87 -10.57 -13.77
CA GLN A 238 -6.88 -10.67 -14.84
C GLN A 238 -7.03 -9.40 -15.68
N GLY A 239 -6.46 -8.26 -15.24
CA GLY A 239 -6.39 -7.05 -16.04
C GLY A 239 -5.74 -7.26 -17.40
N TRP A 240 -4.81 -8.24 -17.53
CA TRP A 240 -4.16 -8.61 -18.78
C TRP A 240 -5.12 -9.15 -19.86
N LEU A 241 -6.29 -9.66 -19.47
CA LEU A 241 -7.30 -10.11 -20.43
C LEU A 241 -7.77 -8.98 -21.37
N SER A 242 -7.74 -7.73 -20.89
CA SER A 242 -8.06 -6.55 -21.70
C SER A 242 -6.94 -6.13 -22.66
N ALA A 243 -5.71 -6.57 -22.40
CA ALA A 243 -4.52 -6.24 -23.20
C ALA A 243 -3.80 -7.50 -23.70
N LYS A 244 -4.55 -8.60 -23.88
CA LYS A 244 -4.00 -9.94 -24.21
C LYS A 244 -3.09 -9.95 -25.43
N ASN A 245 -3.40 -9.18 -26.47
CA ASN A 245 -2.60 -9.15 -27.70
C ASN A 245 -1.21 -8.55 -27.43
N LYS A 246 -1.13 -7.50 -26.62
CA LYS A 246 0.16 -6.89 -26.24
C LYS A 246 0.96 -7.78 -25.29
N LEU A 247 0.26 -8.46 -24.38
CA LEU A 247 0.90 -9.47 -23.55
C LEU A 247 1.43 -10.65 -24.39
N GLU A 248 0.69 -11.10 -25.42
CA GLU A 248 1.12 -12.17 -26.33
C GLU A 248 2.38 -11.76 -27.11
N GLU A 249 2.42 -10.54 -27.66
CA GLU A 249 3.59 -9.98 -28.33
C GLU A 249 4.82 -10.01 -27.40
N ALA A 250 4.66 -9.55 -26.14
CA ALA A 250 5.72 -9.54 -25.15
C ALA A 250 6.13 -10.96 -24.73
N TYR A 251 5.17 -11.85 -24.49
CA TYR A 251 5.40 -13.25 -24.13
C TYR A 251 6.20 -14.00 -25.18
N ASN A 252 6.00 -13.67 -26.46
CA ASN A 252 6.77 -14.26 -27.58
C ASN A 252 8.18 -13.64 -27.72
N THR A 253 8.40 -12.43 -27.22
CA THR A 253 9.66 -11.70 -27.30
C THR A 253 10.56 -11.95 -26.10
N ILE A 254 9.98 -12.09 -24.91
CA ILE A 254 10.70 -12.25 -23.65
C ILE A 254 10.75 -13.74 -23.31
N PRO A 255 11.93 -14.38 -23.28
CA PRO A 255 12.05 -15.83 -23.03
C PRO A 255 11.56 -16.28 -21.65
N SER A 256 11.65 -15.40 -20.64
CA SER A 256 11.37 -15.70 -19.25
C SER A 256 10.25 -14.82 -18.71
N VAL A 257 9.00 -15.24 -18.98
CA VAL A 257 7.77 -14.64 -18.45
C VAL A 257 7.08 -15.67 -17.57
N TYR A 258 6.78 -15.29 -16.32
CA TYR A 258 6.11 -16.13 -15.33
C TYR A 258 4.91 -15.42 -14.71
N ASN A 259 3.91 -16.16 -14.32
CA ASN A 259 2.85 -15.74 -13.41
C ASN A 259 3.04 -16.40 -12.04
N LEU A 260 2.20 -16.10 -11.05
CA LEU A 260 2.32 -16.68 -9.71
C LEU A 260 2.19 -18.21 -9.72
N THR A 261 1.45 -18.78 -10.66
CA THR A 261 1.29 -20.24 -10.83
C THR A 261 2.56 -20.89 -11.36
N THR A 262 3.23 -20.26 -12.34
CA THR A 262 4.43 -20.82 -12.98
C THR A 262 5.74 -20.36 -12.35
N LEU A 263 5.68 -19.46 -11.35
CA LEU A 263 6.87 -18.93 -10.67
C LEU A 263 7.74 -20.04 -10.05
N SER A 264 7.13 -21.13 -9.61
CA SER A 264 7.85 -22.30 -9.09
C SER A 264 8.81 -22.90 -10.11
N GLU A 265 8.50 -22.86 -11.40
CA GLU A 265 9.38 -23.36 -12.47
C GLU A 265 10.67 -22.51 -12.57
N PHE A 266 10.54 -21.19 -12.43
CA PHE A 266 11.70 -20.31 -12.34
C PHE A 266 12.56 -20.60 -11.12
N VAL A 267 11.92 -20.75 -9.94
CA VAL A 267 12.62 -21.06 -8.69
C VAL A 267 13.39 -22.38 -8.79
N GLU A 268 12.78 -23.43 -9.35
CA GLU A 268 13.46 -24.70 -9.57
C GLU A 268 14.67 -24.56 -10.51
N ARG A 269 14.59 -23.70 -11.53
CA ARG A 269 15.72 -23.39 -12.39
C ARG A 269 16.86 -22.71 -11.61
N VAL A 270 16.54 -21.70 -10.79
CA VAL A 270 17.51 -20.97 -9.96
C VAL A 270 18.18 -21.92 -8.94
N LYS A 271 17.40 -22.85 -8.34
CA LYS A 271 17.95 -23.86 -7.40
C LYS A 271 18.95 -24.78 -8.08
N LYS A 272 18.64 -25.26 -9.29
CA LYS A 272 19.56 -26.12 -10.07
C LYS A 272 20.85 -25.39 -10.47
N GLU A 273 20.80 -24.07 -10.60
CA GLU A 273 21.97 -23.25 -10.91
C GLU A 273 22.70 -22.74 -9.66
N GLU A 274 22.18 -23.01 -8.49
CA GLU A 274 22.68 -22.61 -7.18
C GLU A 274 22.80 -21.08 -7.00
N SER A 275 21.78 -20.46 -6.37
CA SER A 275 21.84 -19.04 -6.02
C SER A 275 22.97 -18.75 -5.03
N ILE A 276 23.65 -17.63 -5.23
CA ILE A 276 24.80 -17.22 -4.40
C ILE A 276 24.52 -15.89 -3.70
N LYS A 277 25.11 -15.71 -2.53
CA LYS A 277 25.06 -14.42 -1.81
C LYS A 277 25.80 -13.34 -2.60
N PHE A 278 25.26 -12.14 -2.58
CA PHE A 278 25.89 -10.96 -3.18
C PHE A 278 27.01 -10.42 -2.32
#